data_2a0c9b2c5b36ee5a890b7ede28472afa
#
_entry.id   2a0c9b2c5b36ee5a890b7ede28472afa
#
_cell.length_a   1.000
_cell.length_b   1.000
_cell.length_c   1.000
_cell.angle_alpha   90.00
_cell.angle_beta   90.00
_cell.angle_gamma   90.00
#
_symmetry.space_group_name_H-M   'P 1'
#
loop_
_entity.id
_entity.type
_entity.pdbx_description
1 polymer ?
#
loop_
_entity_poly.entity_id
_entity_poly.type
_entity_poly.pdbx_seq_one_letter_code
_entity_poly.pdbx_strand_id
1 'polypeptide(L)'
;MRLAVTGTPGTGKTTATDLLEREYGIDVVHCNELIENEGISTGVDTDRDSAIVDLDALESRLADREDCVLDSHLAHHLPADRVAVLRCDPEDLEDRLLERGEPEAKARENAESEALDVILAEAVDRHGREAVYEIDTTDREPGAVADEIHAVRQGTREPSAGTVDFVGYLA
;
A
#
# COMPACT_ATOMS: atom_id res chain seq x y z
N MET A 1 -10.36 -15.08 -2.58
CA MET A 1 -10.30 -13.68 -3.02
C MET A 1 -8.99 -13.06 -2.54
N ARG A 2 -8.27 -12.45 -3.44
CA ARG A 2 -7.00 -11.78 -3.13
C ARG A 2 -7.24 -10.27 -3.07
N LEU A 3 -6.88 -9.65 -1.95
CA LEU A 3 -6.96 -8.21 -1.74
C LEU A 3 -5.54 -7.62 -1.65
N ALA A 4 -5.22 -6.67 -2.49
CA ALA A 4 -3.98 -5.89 -2.34
C ALA A 4 -4.24 -4.68 -1.44
N VAL A 5 -3.42 -4.50 -0.41
CA VAL A 5 -3.36 -3.30 0.42
C VAL A 5 -2.08 -2.58 0.08
N THR A 6 -2.21 -1.46 -0.59
CA THR A 6 -1.10 -0.66 -1.12
C THR A 6 -1.18 0.78 -0.63
N GLY A 7 -0.23 1.59 -0.98
CA GLY A 7 -0.13 2.99 -0.58
C GLY A 7 1.33 3.40 -0.42
N THR A 8 1.58 4.68 -0.47
CA THR A 8 2.92 5.25 -0.24
C THR A 8 3.50 4.76 1.09
N PRO A 9 4.82 4.53 1.20
CA PRO A 9 5.45 4.21 2.48
C PRO A 9 5.04 5.21 3.57
N GLY A 10 4.72 4.72 4.75
CA GLY A 10 4.29 5.56 5.89
C GLY A 10 2.78 5.74 6.04
N THR A 11 1.96 5.20 5.14
CA THR A 11 0.49 5.33 5.22
C THR A 11 -0.18 4.40 6.24
N GLY A 12 0.59 3.52 6.90
CA GLY A 12 0.06 2.67 7.96
C GLY A 12 -0.43 1.29 7.52
N LYS A 13 0.02 0.81 6.37
CA LYS A 13 -0.38 -0.50 5.81
C LYS A 13 -0.14 -1.65 6.78
N THR A 14 1.09 -1.83 7.23
CA THR A 14 1.49 -2.96 8.09
C THR A 14 0.73 -2.94 9.42
N THR A 15 0.58 -1.78 10.04
CA THR A 15 -0.17 -1.66 11.29
C THR A 15 -1.63 -2.10 11.12
N ALA A 16 -2.28 -1.65 10.04
CA ALA A 16 -3.66 -2.02 9.76
C ALA A 16 -3.81 -3.51 9.39
N THR A 17 -2.90 -4.05 8.58
CA THR A 17 -2.94 -5.45 8.17
C THR A 17 -2.61 -6.42 9.30
N ASP A 18 -1.73 -6.05 10.23
CA ASP A 18 -1.51 -6.80 11.47
C ASP A 18 -2.78 -6.94 12.30
N LEU A 19 -3.61 -5.88 12.34
CA LEU A 19 -4.91 -5.92 13.00
C LEU A 19 -5.90 -6.84 12.27
N LEU A 20 -5.89 -6.85 10.94
CA LEU A 20 -6.70 -7.79 10.16
C LEU A 20 -6.37 -9.25 10.51
N GLU A 21 -5.11 -9.56 10.64
CA GLU A 21 -4.64 -10.89 10.99
C GLU A 21 -5.09 -11.29 12.41
N ARG A 22 -4.88 -10.39 13.38
CA ARG A 22 -5.18 -10.66 14.80
C ARG A 22 -6.68 -10.69 15.12
N GLU A 23 -7.45 -9.76 14.55
CA GLU A 23 -8.86 -9.58 14.92
C GLU A 23 -9.82 -10.37 14.06
N TYR A 24 -9.47 -10.56 12.79
CA TYR A 24 -10.35 -11.25 11.83
C TYR A 24 -9.80 -12.60 11.35
N GLY A 25 -8.60 -12.99 11.76
CA GLY A 25 -7.99 -14.26 11.35
C GLY A 25 -7.71 -14.35 9.85
N ILE A 26 -7.48 -13.22 9.19
CA ILE A 26 -7.22 -13.15 7.76
C ILE A 26 -5.76 -13.48 7.48
N ASP A 27 -5.50 -14.31 6.48
CA ASP A 27 -4.14 -14.60 6.03
C ASP A 27 -3.53 -13.37 5.35
N VAL A 28 -2.49 -12.80 5.95
CA VAL A 28 -1.80 -11.61 5.44
C VAL A 28 -0.38 -11.99 5.00
N VAL A 29 -0.01 -11.59 3.79
CA VAL A 29 1.35 -11.72 3.28
C VAL A 29 2.02 -10.35 3.31
N HIS A 30 3.00 -10.19 4.18
CA HIS A 30 3.86 -9.00 4.20
C HIS A 30 4.93 -9.14 3.12
N CYS A 31 4.64 -8.61 1.93
CA CYS A 31 5.48 -8.81 0.75
C CYS A 31 6.90 -8.28 0.92
N ASN A 32 7.08 -7.20 1.68
CA ASN A 32 8.42 -6.65 1.91
C ASN A 32 9.30 -7.61 2.71
N GLU A 33 8.74 -8.29 3.71
CA GLU A 33 9.46 -9.33 4.46
C GLU A 33 9.81 -10.53 3.57
N LEU A 34 8.87 -10.94 2.72
CA LEU A 34 9.09 -12.02 1.77
C LEU A 34 10.21 -11.68 0.77
N ILE A 35 10.22 -10.46 0.27
CA ILE A 35 11.26 -9.96 -0.64
C ILE A 35 12.63 -9.99 0.03
N GLU A 36 12.74 -9.52 1.26
CA GLU A 36 14.01 -9.49 2.01
C GLU A 36 14.48 -10.91 2.35
N ASN A 37 13.59 -11.75 2.87
CA ASN A 37 13.93 -13.10 3.35
C ASN A 37 14.33 -14.05 2.22
N GLU A 38 13.75 -13.90 1.03
CA GLU A 38 14.01 -14.78 -0.12
C GLU A 38 14.88 -14.12 -1.20
N GLY A 39 15.33 -12.87 -0.97
CA GLY A 39 16.21 -12.17 -1.91
C GLY A 39 15.55 -11.93 -3.27
N ILE A 40 14.28 -11.57 -3.29
CA ILE A 40 13.50 -11.32 -4.52
C ILE A 40 13.82 -9.90 -5.04
N SER A 41 15.03 -9.71 -5.54
CA SER A 41 15.45 -8.45 -6.13
C SER A 41 16.37 -8.69 -7.32
N THR A 42 16.34 -7.77 -8.29
CA THR A 42 17.18 -7.81 -9.49
C THR A 42 18.43 -6.94 -9.35
N GLY A 43 18.52 -6.11 -8.32
CA GLY A 43 19.63 -5.20 -8.09
C GLY A 43 19.32 -4.17 -7.01
N VAL A 44 20.14 -3.15 -6.94
CA VAL A 44 20.00 -2.02 -6.02
C VAL A 44 19.98 -0.72 -6.82
N ASP A 45 18.99 0.13 -6.55
CA ASP A 45 18.95 1.49 -7.05
C ASP A 45 19.89 2.32 -6.18
N THR A 46 21.09 2.66 -6.72
CA THR A 46 22.14 3.37 -5.98
C THR A 46 21.76 4.83 -5.67
N ASP A 47 20.86 5.44 -6.45
CA ASP A 47 20.40 6.81 -6.22
C ASP A 47 19.41 6.88 -5.07
N ARG A 48 18.61 5.83 -4.88
CA ARG A 48 17.55 5.73 -3.85
C ARG A 48 17.95 4.85 -2.67
N ASP A 49 19.09 4.17 -2.73
CA ASP A 49 19.56 3.20 -1.73
C ASP A 49 18.45 2.16 -1.39
N SER A 50 17.78 1.65 -2.41
CA SER A 50 16.72 0.66 -2.28
C SER A 50 16.87 -0.48 -3.27
N ALA A 51 16.40 -1.67 -2.87
CA ALA A 51 16.41 -2.84 -3.74
C ALA A 51 15.39 -2.68 -4.88
N ILE A 52 15.78 -3.09 -6.09
CA ILE A 52 14.87 -3.18 -7.23
C ILE A 52 14.19 -4.56 -7.15
N VAL A 53 12.88 -4.56 -6.94
CA VAL A 53 12.11 -5.80 -6.76
C VAL A 53 11.85 -6.48 -8.10
N ASP A 54 12.05 -7.80 -8.15
CA ASP A 54 11.64 -8.64 -9.26
C ASP A 54 10.16 -9.01 -9.09
N LEU A 55 9.27 -8.25 -9.71
CA LEU A 55 7.83 -8.43 -9.61
C LEU A 55 7.35 -9.76 -10.18
N ASP A 56 7.96 -10.25 -11.26
CA ASP A 56 7.60 -11.54 -11.84
C ASP A 56 7.95 -12.71 -10.90
N ALA A 57 9.11 -12.63 -10.25
CA ALA A 57 9.51 -13.61 -9.26
C ALA A 57 8.60 -13.57 -8.03
N LEU A 58 8.22 -12.38 -7.57
CA LEU A 58 7.29 -12.20 -6.46
C LEU A 58 5.91 -12.78 -6.80
N GLU A 59 5.39 -12.48 -7.98
CA GLU A 59 4.11 -13.03 -8.45
C GLU A 59 4.14 -14.57 -8.50
N SER A 60 5.21 -15.13 -9.04
CA SER A 60 5.40 -16.59 -9.10
C SER A 60 5.44 -17.21 -7.70
N ARG A 61 6.09 -16.54 -6.76
CA ARG A 61 6.18 -17.00 -5.36
C ARG A 61 4.82 -17.01 -4.65
N LEU A 62 3.91 -16.15 -5.08
CA LEU A 62 2.57 -16.00 -4.52
C LEU A 62 1.48 -16.75 -5.30
N ALA A 63 1.84 -17.51 -6.33
CA ALA A 63 0.88 -18.14 -7.25
C ALA A 63 -0.15 -19.04 -6.54
N ASP A 64 0.28 -19.74 -5.47
CA ASP A 64 -0.58 -20.66 -4.70
C ASP A 64 -1.40 -19.99 -3.60
N ARG A 65 -1.24 -18.68 -3.42
CA ARG A 65 -1.93 -17.89 -2.37
C ARG A 65 -3.16 -17.22 -2.96
N GLU A 66 -4.29 -17.91 -2.97
CA GLU A 66 -5.52 -17.42 -3.60
C GLU A 66 -6.41 -16.59 -2.67
N ASP A 67 -6.50 -16.95 -1.39
CA ASP A 67 -7.33 -16.24 -0.41
C ASP A 67 -6.45 -15.59 0.66
N CYS A 68 -6.00 -14.37 0.37
CA CYS A 68 -5.10 -13.64 1.24
C CYS A 68 -5.16 -12.13 1.02
N VAL A 69 -4.55 -11.39 1.94
CA VAL A 69 -4.26 -9.96 1.82
C VAL A 69 -2.78 -9.79 1.52
N LEU A 70 -2.44 -9.05 0.49
CA LEU A 70 -1.06 -8.69 0.14
C LEU A 70 -0.76 -7.30 0.65
N ASP A 71 0.20 -7.16 1.56
CA ASP A 71 0.63 -5.89 2.15
C ASP A 71 1.97 -5.45 1.57
N SER A 72 1.98 -4.40 0.78
CA SER A 72 3.19 -3.76 0.27
C SER A 72 2.84 -2.46 -0.47
N HIS A 73 3.75 -1.50 -0.49
CA HIS A 73 3.66 -0.34 -1.38
C HIS A 73 3.72 -0.73 -2.87
N LEU A 74 4.04 -1.99 -3.18
CA LEU A 74 4.07 -2.57 -4.53
C LEU A 74 2.90 -3.52 -4.80
N ALA A 75 2.02 -3.75 -3.83
CA ALA A 75 0.97 -4.77 -3.93
C ALA A 75 0.02 -4.56 -5.11
N HIS A 76 -0.20 -3.31 -5.53
CA HIS A 76 -1.04 -2.99 -6.69
C HIS A 76 -0.44 -3.44 -8.04
N HIS A 77 0.85 -3.79 -8.08
CA HIS A 77 1.47 -4.40 -9.27
C HIS A 77 1.18 -5.90 -9.40
N LEU A 78 0.67 -6.52 -8.35
CA LEU A 78 0.36 -7.94 -8.33
C LEU A 78 -1.11 -8.20 -8.72
N PRO A 79 -1.42 -9.38 -9.29
CA PRO A 79 -2.81 -9.74 -9.55
C PRO A 79 -3.63 -9.76 -8.25
N ALA A 80 -4.75 -9.08 -8.25
CA ALA A 80 -5.69 -9.02 -7.12
C ALA A 80 -7.11 -8.78 -7.61
N ASP A 81 -8.09 -9.24 -6.85
CA ASP A 81 -9.51 -9.02 -7.16
C ASP A 81 -9.96 -7.61 -6.76
N ARG A 82 -9.39 -7.08 -5.69
CA ARG A 82 -9.64 -5.73 -5.20
C ARG A 82 -8.35 -5.12 -4.69
N VAL A 83 -8.28 -3.79 -4.73
CA VAL A 83 -7.12 -3.01 -4.29
C VAL A 83 -7.57 -1.91 -3.33
N ALA A 84 -7.13 -1.98 -2.08
CA ALA A 84 -7.29 -0.91 -1.12
C ALA A 84 -6.03 -0.02 -1.16
N VAL A 85 -6.20 1.24 -1.54
CA VAL A 85 -5.12 2.23 -1.58
C VAL A 85 -5.22 3.10 -0.33
N LEU A 86 -4.30 2.92 0.61
CA LEU A 86 -4.25 3.75 1.80
C LEU A 86 -3.64 5.10 1.44
N ARG A 87 -4.34 6.16 1.84
CA ARG A 87 -3.98 7.54 1.59
C ARG A 87 -3.64 8.24 2.91
N CYS A 88 -2.76 9.23 2.84
CA CYS A 88 -2.41 10.04 4.00
C CYS A 88 -2.08 11.46 3.54
N ASP A 89 -2.48 12.45 4.33
CA ASP A 89 -2.07 13.83 4.08
C ASP A 89 -0.54 13.89 3.92
N PRO A 90 -0.02 14.51 2.84
CA PRO A 90 1.41 14.51 2.56
C PRO A 90 2.29 15.15 3.64
N GLU A 91 1.82 16.17 4.34
CA GLU A 91 2.58 16.78 5.45
C GLU A 91 2.71 15.79 6.61
N ASP A 92 1.61 15.14 6.99
CA ASP A 92 1.60 14.11 8.03
C ASP A 92 2.46 12.92 7.63
N LEU A 93 2.44 12.54 6.34
CA LEU A 93 3.24 11.45 5.81
C LEU A 93 4.74 11.77 5.90
N GLU A 94 5.14 12.98 5.50
CA GLU A 94 6.53 13.44 5.60
C GLU A 94 7.01 13.38 7.06
N ASP A 95 6.20 13.89 8.00
CA ASP A 95 6.51 13.86 9.43
C ASP A 95 6.66 12.43 9.96
N ARG A 96 5.75 11.54 9.62
CA ARG A 96 5.83 10.11 10.00
C ARG A 96 7.10 9.44 9.50
N LEU A 97 7.50 9.72 8.26
CA LEU A 97 8.72 9.14 7.68
C LEU A 97 9.97 9.69 8.33
N LEU A 98 10.02 10.98 8.65
CA LEU A 98 11.12 11.60 9.38
C LEU A 98 11.25 11.01 10.80
N GLU A 99 10.14 10.81 11.50
CA GLU A 99 10.12 10.18 12.84
C GLU A 99 10.63 8.74 12.80
N ARG A 100 10.44 8.04 11.68
CA ARG A 100 10.97 6.68 11.45
C ARG A 100 12.45 6.66 11.10
N GLY A 101 13.09 7.80 10.97
CA GLY A 101 14.50 7.93 10.63
C GLY A 101 14.81 7.93 9.14
N GLU A 102 13.81 8.09 8.27
CA GLU A 102 14.05 8.23 6.85
C GLU A 102 14.79 9.55 6.54
N PRO A 103 15.70 9.56 5.54
CA PRO A 103 16.32 10.79 5.09
C PRO A 103 15.30 11.81 4.63
N GLU A 104 15.53 13.09 4.91
CA GLU A 104 14.62 14.19 4.54
C GLU A 104 14.24 14.18 3.05
N ALA A 105 15.24 13.96 2.17
CA ALA A 105 14.99 13.90 0.73
C ALA A 105 14.03 12.77 0.34
N LYS A 106 14.14 11.61 0.98
CA LYS A 106 13.27 10.45 0.73
C LYS A 106 11.87 10.65 1.31
N ALA A 107 11.77 11.22 2.51
CA ALA A 107 10.49 11.57 3.12
C ALA A 107 9.72 12.54 2.24
N ARG A 108 10.38 13.57 1.74
CA ARG A 108 9.80 14.56 0.84
C ARG A 108 9.38 13.98 -0.51
N GLU A 109 10.22 13.14 -1.12
CA GLU A 109 9.89 12.45 -2.37
C GLU A 109 8.61 11.62 -2.23
N ASN A 110 8.48 10.89 -1.13
CA ASN A 110 7.27 10.10 -0.85
C ASN A 110 6.03 10.99 -0.64
N ALA A 111 6.16 12.10 0.08
CA ALA A 111 5.08 13.05 0.29
C ALA A 111 4.60 13.69 -1.03
N GLU A 112 5.53 14.08 -1.88
CA GLU A 112 5.23 14.62 -3.23
C GLU A 112 4.53 13.56 -4.11
N SER A 113 5.00 12.32 -4.07
CA SER A 113 4.38 11.19 -4.78
C SER A 113 2.93 10.95 -4.30
N GLU A 114 2.69 11.03 -2.99
CA GLU A 114 1.34 10.91 -2.41
C GLU A 114 0.44 12.06 -2.90
N ALA A 115 0.93 13.28 -2.89
CA ALA A 115 0.19 14.45 -3.38
C ALA A 115 -0.18 14.36 -4.87
N LEU A 116 0.65 13.67 -5.65
CA LEU A 116 0.44 13.46 -7.10
C LEU A 116 -0.38 12.20 -7.42
N ASP A 117 -0.91 11.50 -6.43
CA ASP A 117 -1.73 10.29 -6.61
C ASP A 117 -1.00 9.16 -7.40
N VAL A 118 0.31 9.04 -7.27
CA VAL A 118 1.11 8.12 -8.11
C VAL A 118 0.61 6.68 -7.96
N ILE A 119 0.53 6.16 -6.74
CA ILE A 119 0.10 4.76 -6.52
C ILE A 119 -1.37 4.58 -6.89
N LEU A 120 -2.23 5.56 -6.60
CA LEU A 120 -3.62 5.50 -6.99
C LEU A 120 -3.77 5.37 -8.52
N ALA A 121 -3.05 6.20 -9.26
CA ALA A 121 -3.08 6.17 -10.73
C ALA A 121 -2.59 4.82 -11.28
N GLU A 122 -1.51 4.29 -10.75
CA GLU A 122 -0.99 2.97 -11.12
C GLU A 122 -1.99 1.84 -10.81
N ALA A 123 -2.63 1.90 -9.64
CA ALA A 123 -3.65 0.92 -9.25
C ALA A 123 -4.86 0.95 -10.18
N VAL A 124 -5.35 2.13 -10.52
CA VAL A 124 -6.49 2.30 -11.45
C VAL A 124 -6.13 1.84 -12.85
N ASP A 125 -4.94 2.19 -13.33
CA ASP A 125 -4.47 1.78 -14.66
C ASP A 125 -4.41 0.25 -14.80
N ARG A 126 -3.97 -0.44 -13.75
CA ARG A 126 -3.82 -1.90 -13.78
C ARG A 126 -5.12 -2.66 -13.50
N HIS A 127 -5.93 -2.20 -12.54
CA HIS A 127 -7.07 -2.97 -12.03
C HIS A 127 -8.44 -2.41 -12.42
N GLY A 128 -8.49 -1.18 -12.93
CA GLY A 128 -9.77 -0.50 -13.21
C GLY A 128 -10.35 0.18 -11.97
N ARG A 129 -11.12 1.25 -12.20
CA ARG A 129 -11.70 2.04 -11.11
C ARG A 129 -12.68 1.25 -10.24
N GLU A 130 -13.36 0.29 -10.83
CA GLU A 130 -14.35 -0.56 -10.16
C GLU A 130 -13.74 -1.55 -9.15
N ALA A 131 -12.41 -1.75 -9.20
CA ALA A 131 -11.69 -2.61 -8.28
C ALA A 131 -10.85 -1.85 -7.25
N VAL A 132 -10.84 -0.51 -7.31
CA VAL A 132 -9.96 0.33 -6.48
C VAL A 132 -10.76 1.11 -5.44
N TYR A 133 -10.30 1.03 -4.19
CA TYR A 133 -10.91 1.62 -3.00
C TYR A 133 -9.89 2.49 -2.28
N GLU A 134 -10.12 3.80 -2.20
CA GLU A 134 -9.27 4.69 -1.41
C GLU A 134 -9.71 4.70 0.05
N ILE A 135 -8.75 4.66 0.95
CA ILE A 135 -8.97 4.76 2.40
C ILE A 135 -8.03 5.84 2.93
N ASP A 136 -8.58 7.00 3.31
CA ASP A 136 -7.82 8.06 3.95
C ASP A 136 -7.51 7.69 5.40
N THR A 137 -6.23 7.62 5.73
CA THR A 137 -5.74 7.24 7.07
C THR A 137 -5.35 8.43 7.92
N THR A 138 -5.48 9.65 7.40
CA THR A 138 -5.12 10.88 8.11
C THR A 138 -5.94 11.02 9.39
N ASP A 139 -5.29 11.21 10.54
CA ASP A 139 -5.91 11.37 11.85
C ASP A 139 -6.88 10.23 12.25
N ARG A 140 -6.65 9.03 11.74
CA ARG A 140 -7.50 7.87 12.03
C ARG A 140 -6.76 6.80 12.82
N GLU A 141 -7.48 6.16 13.73
CA GLU A 141 -6.96 5.02 14.48
C GLU A 141 -6.75 3.81 13.56
N PRO A 142 -5.66 3.03 13.74
CA PRO A 142 -5.41 1.86 12.92
C PRO A 142 -6.56 0.84 12.88
N GLY A 143 -7.29 0.69 13.99
CA GLY A 143 -8.46 -0.19 14.04
C GLY A 143 -9.57 0.24 13.09
N ALA A 144 -9.84 1.53 12.98
CA ALA A 144 -10.84 2.06 12.03
C ALA A 144 -10.40 1.83 10.58
N VAL A 145 -9.11 1.94 10.29
CA VAL A 145 -8.55 1.64 8.96
C VAL A 145 -8.69 0.14 8.66
N ALA A 146 -8.36 -0.72 9.61
CA ALA A 146 -8.51 -2.18 9.47
C ALA A 146 -9.96 -2.57 9.20
N ASP A 147 -10.93 -1.97 9.90
CA ASP A 147 -12.36 -2.21 9.68
C ASP A 147 -12.78 -1.86 8.25
N GLU A 148 -12.28 -0.75 7.71
CA GLU A 148 -12.55 -0.36 6.32
C GLU A 148 -11.92 -1.31 5.31
N ILE A 149 -10.69 -1.76 5.53
CA ILE A 149 -10.05 -2.77 4.68
C ILE A 149 -10.86 -4.06 4.70
N HIS A 150 -11.32 -4.47 5.89
CA HIS A 150 -12.18 -5.64 6.03
C HIS A 150 -13.50 -5.49 5.25
N ALA A 151 -14.12 -4.31 5.30
CA ALA A 151 -15.32 -3.99 4.52
C ALA A 151 -15.08 -4.09 3.00
N VAL A 152 -13.92 -3.63 2.52
CA VAL A 152 -13.51 -3.81 1.13
C VAL A 152 -13.43 -5.30 0.78
N ARG A 153 -12.80 -6.09 1.64
CA ARG A 153 -12.68 -7.54 1.44
C ARG A 153 -14.04 -8.24 1.39
N GLN A 154 -14.97 -7.84 2.24
CA GLN A 154 -16.33 -8.41 2.29
C GLN A 154 -17.26 -7.90 1.18
N GLY A 155 -16.87 -6.88 0.44
CA GLY A 155 -17.70 -6.28 -0.62
C GLY A 155 -18.84 -5.42 -0.09
N THR A 156 -18.75 -4.94 1.15
CA THR A 156 -19.76 -4.07 1.76
C THR A 156 -19.47 -2.57 1.56
N ARG A 157 -18.36 -2.25 0.92
CA ARG A 157 -17.97 -0.89 0.58
C ARG A 157 -17.90 -0.72 -0.94
N GLU A 158 -18.38 0.41 -1.43
CA GLU A 158 -18.33 0.74 -2.86
C GLU A 158 -16.91 1.19 -3.29
N PRO A 159 -16.50 0.92 -4.53
CA PRO A 159 -15.28 1.48 -5.10
C PRO A 159 -15.24 3.00 -4.98
N SER A 160 -14.08 3.57 -4.73
CA SER A 160 -13.95 4.98 -4.36
C SER A 160 -12.71 5.67 -4.94
N ALA A 161 -12.18 5.20 -6.06
CA ALA A 161 -11.01 5.81 -6.69
C ALA A 161 -11.29 7.27 -7.11
N GLY A 162 -10.39 8.19 -6.73
CA GLY A 162 -10.47 9.60 -7.06
C GLY A 162 -11.28 10.45 -6.08
N THR A 163 -11.51 9.95 -4.87
CA THR A 163 -12.25 10.68 -3.82
C THR A 163 -11.34 11.51 -2.90
N VAL A 164 -10.05 11.21 -2.86
CA VAL A 164 -9.06 11.89 -2.01
C VAL A 164 -8.19 12.79 -2.89
N ASP A 165 -7.97 14.03 -2.46
CA ASP A 165 -7.19 15.03 -3.21
C ASP A 165 -6.24 15.76 -2.25
N PHE A 166 -4.94 15.60 -2.48
CA PHE A 166 -3.89 16.25 -1.70
C PHE A 166 -2.98 17.15 -2.54
N VAL A 167 -3.39 17.51 -3.74
CA VAL A 167 -2.59 18.33 -4.66
C VAL A 167 -2.21 19.69 -4.07
N GLY A 168 -2.96 20.20 -3.11
CA GLY A 168 -2.68 21.45 -2.40
C GLY A 168 -1.33 21.46 -1.68
N TYR A 169 -0.78 20.32 -1.32
CA TYR A 169 0.57 20.20 -0.75
C TYR A 169 1.66 20.75 -1.67
N LEU A 170 1.46 20.69 -2.98
CA LEU A 170 2.42 21.15 -3.98
C LEU A 170 2.34 22.64 -4.27
N ALA A 171 1.37 23.33 -3.73
CA ALA A 171 1.15 24.76 -3.97
C ALA A 171 2.12 25.65 -3.20
#